data_ad90ba33c8bf1b7353067a62c59c5d83
#
_entry.id   ad90ba33c8bf1b7353067a62c59c5d83
#
_cell.length_a   1.000
_cell.length_b   1.000
_cell.length_c   1.000
_cell.angle_alpha   90.00
_cell.angle_beta   90.00
_cell.angle_gamma   90.00
#
_symmetry.space_group_name_H-M   'P 1'
#
loop_
_entity.id
_entity.type
_entity.pdbx_description
1 polymer ?
#
loop_
_entity_poly.entity_id
_entity_poly.type
_entity_poly.pdbx_seq_one_letter_code
_entity_poly.pdbx_strand_id
1 'polypeptide(L)'
;MAKFANDTLVQISGFDGQILAQELVYSQKDFWNMTWSTTNNGVTTPISLVDVVIDAKIVRRTITDLADGRYGLTFNIFDYPGDPTPIDLVISNRIDVNGKFTLIIDDSTWSVMDNDPELNIGINDPVCFSGRIKLSFPAVGSTPAFDESIFLLFLIRSDGVVN
;
A
#
# COMPACT_ATOMS: atom_id res chain seq x y z
N MET A 1 9.55 -18.27 1.84
CA MET A 1 9.37 -16.94 1.28
C MET A 1 9.16 -15.94 2.40
N ALA A 2 9.83 -14.80 2.34
CA ALA A 2 9.64 -13.72 3.29
C ALA A 2 8.30 -13.01 3.04
N LYS A 3 7.60 -12.63 4.11
CA LYS A 3 6.29 -11.97 4.05
C LYS A 3 6.19 -10.89 5.11
N PHE A 4 5.35 -9.90 4.86
CA PHE A 4 4.96 -8.96 5.89
C PHE A 4 4.01 -9.61 6.89
N ALA A 5 4.33 -9.48 8.17
CA ALA A 5 3.46 -9.93 9.25
C ALA A 5 2.53 -8.79 9.65
N ASN A 6 1.36 -8.72 9.00
CA ASN A 6 0.35 -7.72 9.29
C ASN A 6 -1.03 -8.31 8.97
N ASP A 7 -1.96 -8.18 9.90
CA ASP A 7 -3.30 -8.77 9.80
C ASP A 7 -4.15 -8.15 8.66
N THR A 8 -3.77 -6.96 8.19
CA THR A 8 -4.46 -6.30 7.09
C THR A 8 -3.99 -6.76 5.72
N LEU A 9 -2.92 -7.57 5.65
CA LEU A 9 -2.39 -8.06 4.39
C LEU A 9 -3.21 -9.26 3.90
N VAL A 10 -3.55 -9.22 2.63
CA VAL A 10 -4.31 -10.28 1.97
C VAL A 10 -3.41 -10.96 0.95
N GLN A 11 -3.34 -12.28 1.02
CA GLN A 11 -2.67 -13.07 0.01
C GLN A 11 -3.69 -13.50 -1.05
N ILE A 12 -3.42 -13.16 -2.31
CA ILE A 12 -4.27 -13.58 -3.42
C ILE A 12 -3.95 -15.03 -3.78
N SER A 13 -5.00 -15.85 -3.89
CA SER A 13 -4.85 -17.25 -4.31
C SER A 13 -4.20 -17.35 -5.69
N GLY A 14 -3.16 -18.18 -5.80
CA GLY A 14 -2.40 -18.36 -7.03
C GLY A 14 -1.28 -17.35 -7.25
N PHE A 15 -1.09 -16.41 -6.35
CA PHE A 15 0.02 -15.46 -6.38
C PHE A 15 0.81 -15.54 -5.07
N ASP A 16 2.12 -15.44 -5.17
CA ASP A 16 3.00 -15.37 -4.00
C ASP A 16 3.04 -13.98 -3.36
N GLY A 17 2.49 -12.97 -4.02
CA GLY A 17 2.47 -11.59 -3.54
C GLY A 17 1.47 -11.35 -2.42
N GLN A 18 1.71 -10.31 -1.64
CA GLN A 18 0.80 -9.80 -0.62
C GLN A 18 0.23 -8.46 -1.06
N ILE A 19 -1.00 -8.17 -0.62
CA ILE A 19 -1.66 -6.89 -0.87
C ILE A 19 -2.10 -6.30 0.46
N LEU A 20 -1.76 -5.03 0.67
CA LEU A 20 -2.39 -4.18 1.67
C LEU A 20 -3.56 -3.46 0.99
N ALA A 21 -4.77 -3.94 1.24
CA ALA A 21 -5.99 -3.35 0.72
C ALA A 21 -6.74 -2.68 1.87
N GLN A 22 -6.96 -1.38 1.77
CA GLN A 22 -7.58 -0.59 2.83
C GLN A 22 -8.58 0.40 2.26
N GLU A 23 -9.67 0.58 2.99
CA GLU A 23 -10.56 1.69 2.80
C GLU A 23 -10.08 2.85 3.66
N LEU A 24 -9.82 3.99 3.03
CA LEU A 24 -9.39 5.20 3.71
C LEU A 24 -10.56 6.17 3.81
N VAL A 25 -10.68 6.80 4.96
CA VAL A 25 -11.61 7.92 5.13
C VAL A 25 -10.91 9.21 4.71
N TYR A 26 -11.57 9.99 3.87
CA TYR A 26 -11.02 11.22 3.35
C TYR A 26 -10.43 12.13 4.45
N SER A 27 -9.23 12.58 4.23
CA SER A 27 -8.49 13.51 5.12
C SER A 27 -8.07 12.94 6.48
N GLN A 28 -8.31 11.65 6.74
CA GLN A 28 -7.86 11.04 7.98
C GLN A 28 -6.44 10.48 7.85
N LYS A 29 -5.65 10.71 8.88
CA LYS A 29 -4.33 10.10 9.00
C LYS A 29 -4.46 8.63 9.31
N ASP A 30 -3.55 7.83 8.76
CA ASP A 30 -3.53 6.41 9.02
C ASP A 30 -2.09 5.88 8.99
N PHE A 31 -1.86 4.73 9.58
CA PHE A 31 -0.56 4.10 9.58
C PHE A 31 -0.66 2.59 9.71
N TRP A 32 0.35 1.89 9.19
CA TRP A 32 0.47 0.44 9.29
C TRP A 32 1.88 0.08 9.72
N ASN A 33 1.97 -0.63 10.85
CA ASN A 33 3.23 -1.19 11.33
C ASN A 33 3.49 -2.49 10.59
N MET A 34 4.65 -2.60 9.96
CA MET A 34 5.01 -3.72 9.13
C MET A 34 6.28 -4.39 9.62
N THR A 35 6.31 -5.71 9.55
CA THR A 35 7.50 -6.50 9.85
C THR A 35 7.78 -7.43 8.68
N TRP A 36 8.99 -7.32 8.12
CA TRP A 36 9.48 -8.23 7.11
C TRP A 36 10.08 -9.44 7.78
N SER A 37 9.55 -10.61 7.50
CA SER A 37 9.91 -11.83 8.22
C SER A 37 9.79 -13.08 7.35
N THR A 38 10.42 -14.15 7.81
CA THR A 38 10.24 -15.49 7.25
C THR A 38 9.72 -16.43 8.32
N THR A 39 8.93 -17.43 7.91
CA THR A 39 8.40 -18.43 8.83
C THR A 39 8.84 -19.82 8.37
N ASN A 40 9.52 -20.54 9.25
CA ASN A 40 9.94 -21.93 9.04
C ASN A 40 9.47 -22.78 10.22
N ASN A 41 8.77 -23.87 9.93
CA ASN A 41 8.28 -24.80 10.96
C ASN A 41 7.52 -24.10 12.11
N GLY A 42 6.70 -23.11 11.77
CA GLY A 42 5.93 -22.34 12.75
C GLY A 42 6.71 -21.28 13.51
N VAL A 43 8.01 -21.14 13.25
CA VAL A 43 8.84 -20.08 13.89
C VAL A 43 8.99 -18.90 12.92
N THR A 44 8.56 -17.73 13.36
CA THR A 44 8.69 -16.49 12.60
C THR A 44 9.95 -15.75 13.03
N THR A 45 10.81 -15.46 12.07
CA THR A 45 12.08 -14.76 12.28
C THR A 45 12.11 -13.49 11.45
N PRO A 46 12.36 -12.32 12.07
CA PRO A 46 12.54 -11.07 11.32
C PRO A 46 13.73 -11.15 10.37
N ILE A 47 13.58 -10.49 9.22
CA ILE A 47 14.67 -10.33 8.26
C ILE A 47 15.17 -8.90 8.36
N SER A 48 16.48 -8.73 8.53
CA SER A 48 17.10 -7.42 8.62
C SER A 48 16.88 -6.60 7.34
N LEU A 49 16.52 -5.35 7.52
CA LEU A 49 16.39 -4.34 6.46
C LEU A 49 17.54 -3.34 6.46
N VAL A 50 18.65 -3.67 7.13
CA VAL A 50 19.86 -2.85 7.08
C VAL A 50 20.34 -2.76 5.64
N ASP A 51 20.64 -1.54 5.19
CA ASP A 51 21.04 -1.21 3.83
C ASP A 51 19.96 -1.45 2.75
N VAL A 52 18.75 -1.78 3.14
CA VAL A 52 17.59 -1.93 2.24
C VAL A 52 16.95 -0.57 1.99
N VAL A 53 16.74 -0.24 0.72
CA VAL A 53 15.97 0.95 0.34
C VAL A 53 14.49 0.58 0.32
N ILE A 54 13.68 1.33 1.06
CA ILE A 54 12.23 1.16 1.10
C ILE A 54 11.58 2.37 0.46
N ASP A 55 10.79 2.11 -0.58
CA ASP A 55 10.07 3.14 -1.34
C ASP A 55 8.60 2.73 -1.46
N ALA A 56 7.70 3.66 -1.20
CA ALA A 56 6.28 3.41 -1.30
C ALA A 56 5.61 4.50 -2.14
N LYS A 57 4.92 4.07 -3.20
CA LYS A 57 4.25 4.98 -4.12
C LYS A 57 2.88 4.44 -4.48
N ILE A 58 1.95 5.37 -4.66
CA ILE A 58 0.63 5.09 -5.19
C ILE A 58 0.32 6.02 -6.36
N VAL A 59 -0.59 5.59 -7.22
CA VAL A 59 -1.05 6.36 -8.37
C VAL A 59 -2.56 6.25 -8.49
N ARG A 60 -3.20 7.31 -8.96
CA ARG A 60 -4.63 7.33 -9.22
C ARG A 60 -5.03 6.25 -10.22
N ARG A 61 -6.07 5.50 -9.89
CA ARG A 61 -6.61 4.44 -10.75
C ARG A 61 -8.09 4.66 -11.01
N THR A 62 -8.57 4.11 -12.10
CA THR A 62 -10.00 4.03 -12.39
C THR A 62 -10.54 2.73 -11.81
N ILE A 63 -11.63 2.83 -11.06
CA ILE A 63 -12.35 1.68 -10.53
C ILE A 63 -13.74 1.65 -11.13
N THR A 64 -14.20 0.47 -11.56
CA THR A 64 -15.56 0.28 -12.02
C THR A 64 -16.35 -0.52 -10.99
N ASP A 65 -17.61 -0.13 -10.81
CA ASP A 65 -18.51 -0.78 -9.91
C ASP A 65 -18.77 -2.23 -10.27
N LEU A 66 -19.07 -2.99 -9.23
CA LEU A 66 -19.60 -4.33 -9.38
C LEU A 66 -21.02 -4.29 -9.88
N ALA A 67 -21.30 -5.12 -10.84
CA ALA A 67 -22.62 -5.21 -11.47
C ALA A 67 -23.74 -5.65 -10.51
N ASP A 68 -23.42 -6.16 -9.32
CA ASP A 68 -24.40 -6.68 -8.36
C ASP A 68 -24.51 -5.86 -7.06
N GLY A 69 -23.78 -4.77 -6.95
CA GLY A 69 -23.82 -3.90 -5.77
C GLY A 69 -23.37 -4.54 -4.45
N ARG A 70 -22.76 -5.70 -4.49
CA ARG A 70 -22.27 -6.38 -3.30
C ARG A 70 -20.87 -5.92 -2.92
N TYR A 71 -20.73 -5.61 -1.65
CA TYR A 71 -19.44 -5.21 -1.12
C TYR A 71 -18.37 -6.28 -1.33
N GLY A 72 -17.39 -5.91 -2.08
CA GLY A 72 -16.08 -6.41 -1.74
C GLY A 72 -15.54 -7.49 -2.59
N LEU A 73 -15.99 -7.78 -3.79
CA LEU A 73 -15.42 -8.99 -4.30
C LEU A 73 -14.73 -8.96 -5.64
N THR A 74 -15.05 -8.06 -6.53
CA THR A 74 -14.34 -7.94 -7.80
C THR A 74 -14.39 -6.51 -8.31
N PHE A 75 -13.36 -5.75 -7.99
CA PHE A 75 -13.18 -4.45 -8.62
C PHE A 75 -12.37 -4.64 -9.90
N ASN A 76 -12.82 -4.05 -10.98
CA ASN A 76 -11.98 -3.87 -12.15
C ASN A 76 -11.22 -2.54 -11.97
N ILE A 77 -9.91 -2.63 -11.94
CA ILE A 77 -9.03 -1.49 -11.76
C ILE A 77 -8.26 -1.29 -13.05
N PHE A 78 -8.34 -0.08 -13.60
CA PHE A 78 -7.71 0.30 -14.85
C PHE A 78 -6.80 1.50 -14.66
N ASP A 79 -5.95 1.74 -15.64
CA ASP A 79 -5.15 2.96 -15.69
C ASP A 79 -6.05 4.19 -15.75
N TYR A 80 -5.69 5.20 -14.97
CA TYR A 80 -6.39 6.48 -14.99
C TYR A 80 -5.95 7.29 -16.23
N PRO A 81 -6.89 7.87 -16.98
CA PRO A 81 -6.55 8.68 -18.15
C PRO A 81 -5.71 9.89 -17.77
N GLY A 82 -4.78 10.29 -18.64
CA GLY A 82 -3.98 11.49 -18.45
C GLY A 82 -2.67 11.31 -17.68
N ASP A 83 -2.25 10.07 -17.48
CA ASP A 83 -0.91 9.75 -16.94
C ASP A 83 -0.62 10.42 -15.60
N PRO A 84 -1.38 10.08 -14.55
CA PRO A 84 -1.28 10.74 -13.26
C PRO A 84 0.09 10.54 -12.62
N THR A 85 0.56 11.55 -11.90
CA THR A 85 1.85 11.51 -11.21
C THR A 85 1.77 10.61 -9.98
N PRO A 86 2.71 9.68 -9.80
CA PRO A 86 2.80 8.89 -8.58
C PRO A 86 3.01 9.75 -7.34
N ILE A 87 2.41 9.33 -6.23
CA ILE A 87 2.48 9.99 -4.93
C ILE A 87 3.35 9.17 -4.00
N ASP A 88 4.34 9.80 -3.40
CA ASP A 88 5.19 9.17 -2.40
C ASP A 88 4.44 9.06 -1.06
N LEU A 89 4.48 7.88 -0.47
CA LEU A 89 4.03 7.65 0.89
C LEU A 89 5.19 7.73 1.87
N VAL A 90 4.88 8.02 3.13
CA VAL A 90 5.90 8.18 4.17
C VAL A 90 6.27 6.84 4.77
N ILE A 91 7.57 6.55 4.81
CA ILE A 91 8.14 5.43 5.54
C ILE A 91 8.86 5.99 6.76
N SER A 92 8.53 5.48 7.94
CA SER A 92 9.03 5.99 9.21
C SER A 92 9.27 4.85 10.20
N ASN A 93 9.80 5.21 11.37
CA ASN A 93 9.99 4.30 12.51
C ASN A 93 10.70 2.99 12.14
N ARG A 94 11.73 3.10 11.32
CA ARG A 94 12.51 1.92 10.90
C ARG A 94 13.30 1.36 12.08
N ILE A 95 13.14 0.05 12.30
CA ILE A 95 14.00 -0.74 13.17
C ILE A 95 14.57 -1.86 12.31
N ASP A 96 15.58 -1.52 11.54
CA ASP A 96 16.07 -2.34 10.44
C ASP A 96 16.54 -3.73 10.86
N VAL A 97 17.23 -3.84 11.99
CA VAL A 97 17.69 -5.14 12.49
C VAL A 97 16.54 -6.09 12.81
N ASN A 98 15.36 -5.56 13.06
CA ASN A 98 14.15 -6.33 13.37
C ASN A 98 13.17 -6.40 12.19
N GLY A 99 13.56 -5.91 11.02
CA GLY A 99 12.71 -5.92 9.83
C GLY A 99 11.49 -5.03 9.92
N LYS A 100 11.49 -4.01 10.78
CA LYS A 100 10.31 -3.20 11.07
C LYS A 100 10.37 -1.82 10.43
N PHE A 101 9.21 -1.37 9.96
CA PHE A 101 8.96 0.00 9.54
C PHE A 101 7.48 0.31 9.64
N THR A 102 7.15 1.59 9.51
CA THR A 102 5.75 2.06 9.51
C THR A 102 5.47 2.77 8.21
N LEU A 103 4.42 2.37 7.52
CA LEU A 103 3.85 3.09 6.38
C LEU A 103 2.84 4.09 6.91
N ILE A 104 2.95 5.35 6.49
CA ILE A 104 2.13 6.45 7.02
C ILE A 104 1.45 7.18 5.87
N ILE A 105 0.18 7.48 6.06
CA ILE A 105 -0.57 8.48 5.31
C ILE A 105 -0.89 9.63 6.26
N ASP A 106 -0.28 10.76 6.04
CA ASP A 106 -0.41 11.95 6.88
C ASP A 106 -0.95 13.16 6.11
N ASP A 107 -0.95 14.32 6.75
CA ASP A 107 -1.44 15.55 6.13
C ASP A 107 -0.67 15.91 4.86
N SER A 108 0.62 15.61 4.80
CA SER A 108 1.43 15.88 3.60
C SER A 108 1.00 15.00 2.41
N THR A 109 0.66 13.75 2.68
CA THR A 109 0.13 12.83 1.67
C THR A 109 -1.22 13.32 1.16
N TRP A 110 -2.14 13.68 2.07
CA TRP A 110 -3.45 14.20 1.70
C TRP A 110 -3.35 15.51 0.91
N SER A 111 -2.41 16.35 1.25
CA SER A 111 -2.17 17.60 0.53
C SER A 111 -1.85 17.39 -0.95
N VAL A 112 -1.14 16.29 -1.28
CA VAL A 112 -0.85 15.90 -2.66
C VAL A 112 -2.06 15.21 -3.30
N MET A 113 -2.74 14.32 -2.58
CA MET A 113 -3.92 13.62 -3.07
C MET A 113 -5.07 14.59 -3.38
N ASP A 114 -5.19 15.68 -2.64
CA ASP A 114 -6.21 16.71 -2.84
C ASP A 114 -6.08 17.47 -4.16
N ASN A 115 -4.99 17.31 -4.89
CA ASN A 115 -4.90 17.82 -6.26
C ASN A 115 -5.80 17.04 -7.24
N ASP A 116 -6.30 15.87 -6.84
CA ASP A 116 -7.27 15.13 -7.64
C ASP A 116 -8.64 15.83 -7.56
N PRO A 117 -9.21 16.23 -8.71
CA PRO A 117 -10.46 17.00 -8.71
C PRO A 117 -11.65 16.22 -8.17
N GLU A 118 -11.65 14.89 -8.25
CA GLU A 118 -12.75 14.07 -7.74
C GLU A 118 -12.77 14.02 -6.21
N LEU A 119 -11.62 14.16 -5.56
CA LEU A 119 -11.55 14.26 -4.11
C LEU A 119 -12.05 15.62 -3.59
N ASN A 120 -11.89 16.68 -4.38
CA ASN A 120 -12.19 18.03 -3.95
C ASN A 120 -13.67 18.44 -4.08
N ILE A 121 -14.47 17.68 -4.82
CA ILE A 121 -15.87 18.06 -5.09
C ILE A 121 -16.90 17.27 -4.28
N GLY A 122 -16.46 16.55 -3.29
CA GLY A 122 -17.32 15.64 -2.52
C GLY A 122 -17.34 14.26 -3.14
N ILE A 123 -17.00 13.28 -2.33
CA ILE A 123 -16.83 11.90 -2.80
C ILE A 123 -18.17 11.20 -2.70
N ASN A 124 -18.85 11.05 -3.81
CA ASN A 124 -20.05 10.20 -3.91
C ASN A 124 -19.69 8.76 -4.25
N ASP A 125 -18.66 8.58 -5.06
CA ASP A 125 -18.13 7.29 -5.46
C ASP A 125 -16.72 7.11 -4.90
N PRO A 126 -16.30 5.88 -4.59
CA PRO A 126 -14.93 5.63 -4.12
C PRO A 126 -13.89 6.08 -5.13
N VAL A 127 -12.86 6.74 -4.65
CA VAL A 127 -11.68 7.10 -5.43
C VAL A 127 -10.58 6.09 -5.14
N CYS A 128 -9.98 5.53 -6.17
CA CYS A 128 -9.02 4.45 -6.05
C CYS A 128 -7.59 4.92 -6.33
N PHE A 129 -6.68 4.53 -5.44
CA PHE A 129 -5.24 4.61 -5.65
C PHE A 129 -4.64 3.22 -5.48
N SER A 130 -3.67 2.88 -6.30
CA SER A 130 -2.92 1.64 -6.16
C SER A 130 -1.43 1.87 -6.38
N GLY A 131 -0.63 0.99 -5.84
CA GLY A 131 0.81 1.09 -5.98
C GLY A 131 1.52 -0.04 -5.29
N ARG A 132 2.68 0.26 -4.72
CA ARG A 132 3.48 -0.75 -4.04
C ARG A 132 4.41 -0.14 -3.01
N ILE A 133 4.77 -0.97 -2.03
CA ILE A 133 5.98 -0.79 -1.25
C ILE A 133 7.05 -1.65 -1.93
N LYS A 134 8.16 -1.04 -2.27
CA LYS A 134 9.30 -1.74 -2.88
C LYS A 134 10.46 -1.75 -1.90
N LEU A 135 10.96 -2.94 -1.63
CA LEU A 135 12.17 -3.16 -0.84
C LEU A 135 13.28 -3.56 -1.79
N SER A 136 14.33 -2.75 -1.87
CA SER A 136 15.50 -3.02 -2.72
C SER A 136 16.64 -3.52 -1.87
N PHE A 137 16.94 -4.81 -1.97
CA PHE A 137 18.00 -5.47 -1.23
C PHE A 137 19.30 -5.37 -2.00
N PRO A 138 20.40 -4.95 -1.35
CA PRO A 138 21.70 -4.85 -2.01
C PRO A 138 22.29 -6.23 -2.29
N ALA A 139 23.21 -6.27 -3.23
CA ALA A 139 24.00 -7.48 -3.46
C ALA A 139 24.89 -7.79 -2.25
N VAL A 140 24.90 -9.05 -1.82
CA VAL A 140 25.72 -9.53 -0.70
C VAL A 140 26.43 -10.81 -1.10
N GLY A 141 27.75 -10.79 -1.10
CA GLY A 141 28.56 -11.93 -1.50
C GLY A 141 28.26 -12.37 -2.93
N SER A 142 27.88 -13.63 -3.13
CA SER A 142 27.47 -14.17 -4.42
C SER A 142 25.98 -13.96 -4.73
N THR A 143 25.21 -13.43 -3.78
CA THR A 143 23.80 -13.13 -3.98
C THR A 143 23.66 -11.79 -4.68
N PRO A 144 23.06 -11.72 -5.90
CA PRO A 144 22.84 -10.46 -6.59
C PRO A 144 21.79 -9.60 -5.86
N ALA A 145 21.81 -8.30 -6.15
CA ALA A 145 20.75 -7.40 -5.69
C ALA A 145 19.39 -7.86 -6.23
N PHE A 146 18.36 -7.74 -5.42
CA PHE A 146 16.99 -8.10 -5.80
C PHE A 146 15.97 -7.18 -5.13
N ASP A 147 14.76 -7.16 -5.70
CA ASP A 147 13.65 -6.37 -5.19
C ASP A 147 12.54 -7.29 -4.69
N GLU A 148 11.89 -6.87 -3.60
CA GLU A 148 10.65 -7.44 -3.12
C GLU A 148 9.58 -6.34 -3.08
N SER A 149 8.33 -6.71 -3.31
CA SER A 149 7.24 -5.74 -3.33
C SER A 149 6.00 -6.28 -2.62
N ILE A 150 5.29 -5.36 -1.98
CA ILE A 150 3.92 -5.57 -1.55
C ILE A 150 3.03 -4.59 -2.30
N PHE A 151 1.91 -5.05 -2.83
CA PHE A 151 0.97 -4.21 -3.53
C PHE A 151 0.09 -3.43 -2.54
N LEU A 152 -0.23 -2.20 -2.93
CA LEU A 152 -1.10 -1.32 -2.18
C LEU A 152 -2.37 -1.06 -2.99
N LEU A 153 -3.50 -1.11 -2.30
CA LEU A 153 -4.79 -0.76 -2.87
C LEU A 153 -5.57 0.06 -1.85
N PHE A 154 -5.84 1.30 -2.17
CA PHE A 154 -6.59 2.21 -1.30
C PHE A 154 -7.86 2.68 -1.99
N LEU A 155 -8.98 2.50 -1.31
CA LEU A 155 -10.27 3.07 -1.69
C LEU A 155 -10.61 4.20 -0.73
N ILE A 156 -10.81 5.40 -1.25
CA ILE A 156 -11.07 6.58 -0.45
C ILE A 156 -12.57 6.87 -0.48
N ARG A 157 -13.16 6.94 0.69
CA ARG A 157 -14.57 7.30 0.88
C ARG A 157 -14.73 8.61 1.62
N SER A 158 -15.91 9.19 1.51
CA SER A 158 -16.29 10.36 2.29
C SER A 158 -16.17 10.09 3.79
N ASP A 159 -15.83 11.12 4.55
CA ASP A 159 -15.84 11.08 6.01
C ASP A 159 -17.25 11.02 6.63
N GLY A 160 -18.29 11.09 5.79
CA GLY A 160 -19.67 11.10 6.23
C GLY A 160 -20.16 12.43 6.77
N VAL A 161 -19.32 13.45 6.76
CA VAL A 161 -19.69 14.80 7.15
C VAL A 161 -20.27 15.52 5.94
N VAL A 162 -21.49 15.94 6.05
CA VAL A 162 -22.17 16.78 5.03
C VAL A 162 -21.88 18.23 5.36
N ASN A 163 -21.13 18.88 4.50
CA ASN A 163 -20.88 20.32 4.60
C ASN A 163 -21.93 21.10 3.83
#